data_72363c9b5c20520e54465c91fff341e8
#
_entry.id   72363c9b5c20520e54465c91fff341e8
#
_cell.length_a   1.000
_cell.length_b   1.000
_cell.length_c   1.000
_cell.angle_alpha   90.00
_cell.angle_beta   90.00
_cell.angle_gamma   90.00
#
_symmetry.space_group_name_H-M   'P 1'
#
loop_
_entity.id
_entity.type
_entity.pdbx_description
1 polymer ?
#
loop_
_entity_poly.entity_id
_entity_poly.type
_entity_poly.pdbx_seq_one_letter_code
_entity_poly.pdbx_strand_id
1 'polypeptide(L)'
;MKILVTAFDPFGGEAINPALEAVKDLPDEISEAQVIKLEIPTVFHKSADKVKQAIIDHDPDVILAIGQAGGRYGVTPERVAINVDDGRIEDNEGNQPIDSPIQADGQPAYFSSLPIKAMVEAIKAEGLPSSVSNSAGTFVCNHIMYQILYMIDKDFPGKIGGFVPVSYTHLRAHE
;
A
#
# COMPACT_ATOMS: atom_id res chain seq x y z
N MET A 1 20.14 3.48 -1.60
CA MET A 1 18.70 3.47 -1.93
C MET A 1 17.91 3.47 -0.63
N LYS A 2 16.79 4.22 -0.58
CA LYS A 2 15.88 4.25 0.55
C LYS A 2 14.50 3.77 0.13
N ILE A 3 13.90 2.90 0.93
CA ILE A 3 12.56 2.34 0.69
C ILE A 3 11.66 2.74 1.86
N LEU A 4 10.62 3.51 1.59
CA LEU A 4 9.56 3.78 2.56
C LEU A 4 8.52 2.67 2.45
N VAL A 5 8.35 1.91 3.53
CA VAL A 5 7.35 0.83 3.60
C VAL A 5 6.26 1.25 4.57
N THR A 6 5.02 1.28 4.11
CA THR A 6 3.87 1.69 4.93
C THR A 6 2.92 0.54 5.18
N ALA A 7 2.23 0.56 6.31
CA ALA A 7 1.10 -0.32 6.59
C ALA A 7 0.06 0.42 7.43
N PHE A 8 -1.20 0.02 7.27
CA PHE A 8 -2.31 0.60 8.02
C PHE A 8 -2.34 0.13 9.48
N ASP A 9 -2.81 1.00 10.36
CA ASP A 9 -3.16 0.65 11.73
C ASP A 9 -4.33 -0.37 11.77
N PRO A 10 -4.62 -0.98 12.93
CA PRO A 10 -5.77 -1.86 13.08
C PRO A 10 -7.10 -1.18 12.75
N PHE A 11 -8.00 -1.91 12.11
CA PHE A 11 -9.33 -1.43 11.70
C PHE A 11 -10.39 -2.53 11.83
N GLY A 12 -11.66 -2.15 11.71
CA GLY A 12 -12.78 -3.09 11.74
C GLY A 12 -12.98 -3.80 13.07
N GLY A 13 -12.54 -3.19 14.20
CA GLY A 13 -12.64 -3.79 15.53
C GLY A 13 -11.54 -4.81 15.85
N GLU A 14 -10.61 -5.06 14.95
CA GLU A 14 -9.46 -5.94 15.17
C GLU A 14 -8.42 -5.28 16.09
N ALA A 15 -7.77 -6.07 16.94
CA ALA A 15 -6.73 -5.58 17.85
C ALA A 15 -5.40 -5.35 17.16
N ILE A 16 -5.12 -6.08 16.08
CA ILE A 16 -3.88 -6.01 15.30
C ILE A 16 -4.17 -5.99 13.81
N ASN A 17 -3.25 -5.42 13.02
CA ASN A 17 -3.22 -5.57 11.58
C ASN A 17 -2.00 -6.42 11.21
N PRO A 18 -2.19 -7.64 10.67
CA PRO A 18 -1.07 -8.51 10.35
C PRO A 18 -0.07 -7.93 9.33
N ALA A 19 -0.55 -7.10 8.40
CA ALA A 19 0.33 -6.41 7.45
C ALA A 19 1.26 -5.43 8.18
N LEU A 20 0.74 -4.71 9.19
CA LEU A 20 1.53 -3.81 10.03
C LEU A 20 2.57 -4.58 10.85
N GLU A 21 2.20 -5.69 11.46
CA GLU A 21 3.13 -6.52 12.21
C GLU A 21 4.27 -7.04 11.31
N ALA A 22 3.94 -7.51 10.09
CA ALA A 22 4.94 -7.92 9.12
C ALA A 22 5.90 -6.78 8.73
N VAL A 23 5.40 -5.55 8.57
CA VAL A 23 6.23 -4.38 8.28
C VAL A 23 7.15 -4.04 9.47
N LYS A 24 6.64 -4.13 10.70
CA LYS A 24 7.46 -3.91 11.91
C LYS A 24 8.63 -4.89 12.02
N ASP A 25 8.44 -6.13 11.57
CA ASP A 25 9.46 -7.18 11.63
C ASP A 25 10.50 -7.10 10.50
N LEU A 26 10.30 -6.25 9.50
CA LEU A 26 11.31 -6.05 8.46
C LEU A 26 12.63 -5.54 9.07
N PRO A 27 13.78 -5.97 8.57
CA PRO A 27 15.06 -5.38 8.98
C PRO A 27 15.15 -3.92 8.51
N ASP A 28 15.96 -3.11 9.20
CA ASP A 28 16.16 -1.70 8.84
C ASP A 28 17.02 -1.52 7.60
N GLU A 29 17.64 -2.59 7.13
CA GLU A 29 18.43 -2.63 5.90
C GLU A 29 18.23 -3.97 5.17
N ILE A 30 18.00 -3.90 3.87
CA ILE A 30 17.87 -5.08 2.98
C ILE A 30 18.77 -4.82 1.77
N SER A 31 19.79 -5.65 1.55
CA SER A 31 20.69 -5.56 0.38
C SER A 31 21.18 -4.12 0.12
N GLU A 32 21.72 -3.47 1.14
CA GLU A 32 22.23 -2.08 1.10
C GLU A 32 21.13 -1.01 0.93
N ALA A 33 19.85 -1.38 0.89
CA ALA A 33 18.75 -0.44 0.91
C ALA A 33 18.30 -0.19 2.34
N GLN A 34 18.23 1.08 2.74
CA GLN A 34 17.64 1.49 4.00
C GLN A 34 16.12 1.34 3.94
N VAL A 35 15.54 0.68 4.94
CA VAL A 35 14.10 0.48 5.07
C VAL A 35 13.55 1.43 6.14
N ILE A 36 12.63 2.29 5.74
CA ILE A 36 11.93 3.22 6.61
C ILE A 36 10.50 2.72 6.77
N LYS A 37 10.11 2.38 8.00
CA LYS A 37 8.80 1.80 8.31
C LYS A 37 7.86 2.89 8.80
N LEU A 38 6.63 2.91 8.29
CA LEU A 38 5.63 3.91 8.64
C LEU A 38 4.27 3.26 8.86
N GLU A 39 3.75 3.37 10.06
CA GLU A 39 2.34 3.09 10.33
C GLU A 39 1.49 4.27 9.88
N ILE A 40 0.43 4.00 9.12
CA ILE A 40 -0.51 5.02 8.64
C ILE A 40 -1.93 4.73 9.14
N PRO A 41 -2.74 5.77 9.40
CA PRO A 41 -4.11 5.56 9.85
C PRO A 41 -4.97 4.97 8.73
N THR A 42 -5.90 4.09 9.08
CA THR A 42 -6.95 3.58 8.18
C THR A 42 -8.03 4.66 8.02
N VAL A 43 -7.65 5.77 7.43
CA VAL A 43 -8.48 6.97 7.25
C VAL A 43 -8.19 7.58 5.89
N PHE A 44 -9.25 7.81 5.11
CA PHE A 44 -9.14 8.50 3.82
C PHE A 44 -8.43 9.85 3.99
N HIS A 45 -7.62 10.24 3.02
CA HIS A 45 -6.79 11.45 2.98
C HIS A 45 -5.73 11.56 4.07
N LYS A 46 -6.02 11.32 5.34
CA LYS A 46 -5.03 11.37 6.43
C LYS A 46 -3.89 10.38 6.24
N SER A 47 -4.18 9.20 5.73
CA SER A 47 -3.14 8.23 5.36
C SER A 47 -2.18 8.80 4.33
N ALA A 48 -2.71 9.43 3.30
CA ALA A 48 -1.92 10.06 2.24
C ALA A 48 -1.10 11.25 2.74
N ASP A 49 -1.67 12.09 3.60
CA ASP A 49 -0.97 13.23 4.21
C ASP A 49 0.24 12.77 5.02
N LYS A 50 0.09 11.69 5.78
CA LYS A 50 1.19 11.11 6.55
C LYS A 50 2.29 10.54 5.67
N VAL A 51 1.92 9.86 4.58
CA VAL A 51 2.88 9.36 3.58
C VAL A 51 3.61 10.53 2.91
N LYS A 52 2.89 11.58 2.51
CA LYS A 52 3.50 12.77 1.89
C LYS A 52 4.54 13.41 2.80
N GLN A 53 4.22 13.55 4.08
CA GLN A 53 5.18 14.10 5.05
C GLN A 53 6.42 13.21 5.20
N ALA A 54 6.25 11.89 5.23
CA ALA A 54 7.37 10.95 5.29
C ALA A 54 8.24 10.99 4.02
N ILE A 55 7.64 11.20 2.85
CA ILE A 55 8.39 11.39 1.60
C ILE A 55 9.26 12.65 1.68
N ILE A 56 8.71 13.74 2.21
CA ILE A 56 9.44 15.00 2.39
C ILE A 56 10.59 14.83 3.39
N ASP A 57 10.32 14.19 4.54
CA ASP A 57 11.28 14.08 5.64
C ASP A 57 12.44 13.12 5.32
N HIS A 58 12.18 12.04 4.59
CA HIS A 58 13.14 10.96 4.35
C HIS A 58 13.69 10.89 2.94
N ASP A 59 13.03 11.52 1.98
CA ASP A 59 13.37 11.47 0.55
C ASP A 59 13.64 10.04 0.03
N PRO A 60 12.66 9.11 0.15
CA PRO A 60 12.83 7.75 -0.31
C PRO A 60 12.85 7.66 -1.84
N ASP A 61 13.55 6.65 -2.37
CA ASP A 61 13.54 6.34 -3.80
C ASP A 61 12.31 5.52 -4.20
N VAL A 62 11.85 4.68 -3.27
CA VAL A 62 10.73 3.76 -3.46
C VAL A 62 9.71 3.94 -2.34
N ILE A 63 8.43 4.02 -2.69
CA ILE A 63 7.31 4.05 -1.74
C ILE A 63 6.47 2.79 -1.94
N LEU A 64 6.52 1.88 -0.97
CA LEU A 64 5.84 0.60 -1.00
C LEU A 64 4.77 0.55 0.10
N ALA A 65 3.52 0.59 -0.28
CA ALA A 65 2.43 0.40 0.67
C ALA A 65 2.04 -1.08 0.75
N ILE A 66 1.89 -1.58 1.97
CA ILE A 66 1.46 -2.94 2.28
C ILE A 66 0.10 -2.86 2.95
N GLY A 67 -0.82 -3.73 2.55
CA GLY A 67 -2.14 -3.80 3.16
C GLY A 67 -2.65 -5.22 3.31
N GLN A 68 -3.60 -5.40 4.22
CA GLN A 68 -4.28 -6.66 4.41
C GLN A 68 -5.39 -6.83 3.36
N ALA A 69 -5.35 -7.94 2.63
CA ALA A 69 -6.43 -8.33 1.72
C ALA A 69 -7.18 -9.53 2.28
N GLY A 70 -8.37 -9.29 2.85
CA GLY A 70 -9.28 -10.36 3.26
C GLY A 70 -9.76 -11.18 2.06
N GLY A 71 -9.75 -12.51 2.21
CA GLY A 71 -10.27 -13.41 1.18
C GLY A 71 -9.39 -13.63 -0.05
N ARG A 72 -8.19 -13.06 -0.11
CA ARG A 72 -7.21 -13.35 -1.16
C ARG A 72 -6.27 -14.46 -0.75
N TYR A 73 -5.81 -15.22 -1.72
CA TYR A 73 -4.81 -16.24 -1.54
C TYR A 73 -3.45 -15.72 -2.04
N GLY A 74 -2.50 -15.56 -1.11
CA GLY A 74 -1.13 -15.16 -1.43
C GLY A 74 -0.85 -13.66 -1.35
N VAL A 75 0.32 -13.30 -1.83
CA VAL A 75 0.81 -11.92 -1.94
C VAL A 75 0.59 -11.45 -3.37
N THR A 76 -0.18 -10.38 -3.57
CA THR A 76 -0.66 -10.02 -4.91
C THR A 76 -0.35 -8.57 -5.26
N PRO A 77 0.87 -8.25 -5.76
CA PRO A 77 1.20 -6.88 -6.17
C PRO A 77 0.15 -6.29 -7.10
N GLU A 78 -0.30 -5.08 -6.80
CA GLU A 78 -1.35 -4.39 -7.55
C GLU A 78 -0.79 -3.73 -8.81
N ARG A 79 -1.49 -3.90 -9.92
CA ARG A 79 -1.13 -3.29 -11.21
C ARG A 79 -1.56 -1.83 -11.31
N VAL A 80 -2.73 -1.50 -10.80
CA VAL A 80 -3.41 -0.24 -11.10
C VAL A 80 -4.24 0.26 -9.92
N ALA A 81 -4.25 1.57 -9.72
CA ALA A 81 -5.17 2.27 -8.83
C ALA A 81 -6.09 3.18 -9.64
N ILE A 82 -7.35 3.29 -9.24
CA ILE A 82 -8.37 4.11 -9.91
C ILE A 82 -8.75 5.33 -9.07
N ASN A 83 -9.17 6.41 -9.73
CA ASN A 83 -9.53 7.68 -9.09
C ASN A 83 -10.94 7.66 -8.50
N VAL A 84 -11.20 6.70 -7.60
CA VAL A 84 -12.50 6.54 -6.95
C VAL A 84 -12.31 6.14 -5.49
N ASP A 85 -12.96 6.89 -4.59
CA ASP A 85 -13.26 6.48 -3.22
C ASP A 85 -14.73 6.09 -3.13
N ASP A 86 -14.99 4.83 -2.78
CA ASP A 86 -16.33 4.29 -2.59
C ASP A 86 -16.29 3.27 -1.45
N GLY A 87 -16.63 3.72 -0.25
CA GLY A 87 -16.51 2.93 0.97
C GLY A 87 -17.73 2.07 1.24
N ARG A 88 -17.60 0.74 1.27
CA ARG A 88 -18.65 -0.15 1.73
C ARG A 88 -18.85 -0.09 3.24
N ILE A 89 -17.84 0.36 3.96
CA ILE A 89 -17.82 0.56 5.41
C ILE A 89 -17.18 1.91 5.71
N GLU A 90 -17.37 2.40 6.92
CA GLU A 90 -16.68 3.58 7.43
C GLU A 90 -15.20 3.28 7.67
N ASP A 91 -14.35 4.30 7.50
CA ASP A 91 -12.97 4.24 7.97
C ASP A 91 -12.90 4.43 9.50
N ASN A 92 -11.70 4.48 10.08
CA ASN A 92 -11.55 4.59 11.54
C ASN A 92 -12.03 5.94 12.13
N GLU A 93 -12.37 6.91 11.29
CA GLU A 93 -12.93 8.21 11.73
C GLU A 93 -14.38 8.44 11.27
N GLY A 94 -15.05 7.40 10.76
CA GLY A 94 -16.43 7.47 10.33
C GLY A 94 -16.65 8.04 8.94
N ASN A 95 -15.58 8.18 8.13
CA ASN A 95 -15.73 8.63 6.75
C ASN A 95 -16.13 7.46 5.84
N GLN A 96 -17.17 7.68 5.06
CA GLN A 96 -17.67 6.70 4.08
C GLN A 96 -17.99 7.41 2.78
N PRO A 97 -16.98 7.72 1.95
CA PRO A 97 -17.21 8.36 0.66
C PRO A 97 -18.04 7.46 -0.27
N ILE A 98 -18.80 8.06 -1.14
CA ILE A 98 -19.66 7.38 -2.12
C ILE A 98 -19.27 7.89 -3.50
N ASP A 99 -18.71 7.00 -4.33
CA ASP A 99 -18.36 7.24 -5.73
C ASP A 99 -17.71 8.61 -5.97
N SER A 100 -16.78 8.99 -5.11
CA SER A 100 -16.11 10.28 -5.12
C SER A 100 -14.74 10.19 -5.77
N PRO A 101 -14.30 11.18 -6.57
CA PRO A 101 -12.93 11.20 -7.04
C PRO A 101 -11.94 11.40 -5.88
N ILE A 102 -10.80 10.74 -5.94
CA ILE A 102 -9.72 10.92 -4.96
C ILE A 102 -9.04 12.28 -5.18
N GLN A 103 -8.74 12.60 -6.45
CA GLN A 103 -8.15 13.86 -6.86
C GLN A 103 -8.88 14.40 -8.10
N ALA A 104 -9.41 15.62 -8.01
CA ALA A 104 -10.19 16.24 -9.09
C ALA A 104 -9.36 16.46 -10.38
N ASP A 105 -8.07 16.73 -10.23
CA ASP A 105 -7.12 16.98 -11.32
C ASP A 105 -6.21 15.77 -11.61
N GLY A 106 -6.47 14.64 -11.00
CA GLY A 106 -5.72 13.40 -11.23
C GLY A 106 -6.18 12.65 -12.48
N GLN A 107 -5.33 11.74 -12.96
CA GLN A 107 -5.69 10.82 -14.03
C GLN A 107 -6.81 9.86 -13.58
N PRO A 108 -7.60 9.29 -14.50
CA PRO A 108 -8.62 8.27 -14.14
C PRO A 108 -8.03 7.05 -13.43
N ALA A 109 -6.77 6.73 -13.74
CA ALA A 109 -6.02 5.64 -13.12
C ALA A 109 -4.52 5.91 -13.20
N TYR A 110 -3.76 5.32 -12.26
CA TYR A 110 -2.31 5.24 -12.31
C TYR A 110 -1.85 3.80 -12.23
N PHE A 111 -0.92 3.43 -13.10
CA PHE A 111 -0.26 2.13 -13.03
C PHE A 111 0.87 2.15 -12.02
N SER A 112 1.03 1.04 -11.29
CA SER A 112 2.18 0.83 -10.43
C SER A 112 3.47 1.01 -11.23
N SER A 113 4.42 1.72 -10.67
CA SER A 113 5.78 1.83 -11.20
C SER A 113 6.74 0.81 -10.59
N LEU A 114 6.26 -0.04 -9.67
CA LEU A 114 7.03 -1.17 -9.15
C LEU A 114 7.21 -2.26 -10.21
N PRO A 115 8.31 -3.05 -10.13
CA PRO A 115 8.55 -4.17 -11.05
C PRO A 115 7.67 -5.38 -10.65
N ILE A 116 6.34 -5.25 -10.77
CA ILE A 116 5.37 -6.20 -10.20
C ILE A 116 5.54 -7.64 -10.70
N LYS A 117 5.95 -7.85 -11.96
CA LYS A 117 6.20 -9.18 -12.51
C LYS A 117 7.41 -9.85 -11.85
N ALA A 118 8.50 -9.12 -11.71
CA ALA A 118 9.70 -9.61 -11.02
C ALA A 118 9.41 -9.88 -9.53
N MET A 119 8.59 -9.04 -8.89
CA MET A 119 8.15 -9.24 -7.51
C MET A 119 7.36 -10.54 -7.38
N VAL A 120 6.41 -10.80 -8.26
CA VAL A 120 5.64 -12.07 -8.28
C VAL A 120 6.56 -13.28 -8.38
N GLU A 121 7.53 -13.25 -9.29
CA GLU A 121 8.47 -14.37 -9.47
C GLU A 121 9.39 -14.54 -8.25
N ALA A 122 9.86 -13.46 -7.63
CA ALA A 122 10.65 -13.53 -6.40
C ALA A 122 9.85 -14.12 -5.23
N ILE A 123 8.59 -13.72 -5.07
CA ILE A 123 7.70 -14.25 -4.01
C ILE A 123 7.45 -15.74 -4.23
N LYS A 124 7.20 -16.17 -5.46
CA LYS A 124 7.03 -17.60 -5.79
C LYS A 124 8.29 -18.41 -5.52
N ALA A 125 9.47 -17.84 -5.78
CA ALA A 125 10.76 -18.50 -5.51
C ALA A 125 10.96 -18.80 -4.01
N GLU A 126 10.34 -18.01 -3.13
CA GLU A 126 10.31 -18.25 -1.68
C GLU A 126 9.22 -19.26 -1.26
N GLY A 127 8.53 -19.88 -2.20
CA GLY A 127 7.49 -20.88 -1.92
C GLY A 127 6.12 -20.31 -1.55
N LEU A 128 5.92 -19.01 -1.73
CA LEU A 128 4.65 -18.34 -1.44
C LEU A 128 3.81 -18.17 -2.72
N PRO A 129 2.48 -18.36 -2.64
CA PRO A 129 1.62 -18.09 -3.78
C PRO A 129 1.59 -16.60 -4.08
N SER A 130 1.74 -16.26 -5.35
CA SER A 130 1.72 -14.88 -5.80
C SER A 130 1.18 -14.75 -7.22
N SER A 131 0.50 -13.66 -7.49
CA SER A 131 0.01 -13.27 -8.80
C SER A 131 -0.19 -11.77 -8.86
N VAL A 132 -0.28 -11.19 -10.05
CA VAL A 132 -0.63 -9.79 -10.21
C VAL A 132 -2.12 -9.60 -9.94
N SER A 133 -2.47 -8.59 -9.15
CA SER A 133 -3.83 -8.12 -8.97
C SER A 133 -4.13 -6.93 -9.87
N ASN A 134 -5.32 -6.87 -10.43
CA ASN A 134 -5.77 -5.78 -11.30
C ASN A 134 -6.78 -4.84 -10.63
N SER A 135 -7.05 -5.02 -9.35
CA SER A 135 -7.93 -4.13 -8.60
C SER A 135 -7.63 -4.17 -7.11
N ALA A 136 -7.37 -3.01 -6.53
CA ALA A 136 -7.27 -2.81 -5.08
C ALA A 136 -8.63 -2.43 -4.45
N GLY A 137 -9.71 -2.50 -5.22
CA GLY A 137 -11.04 -2.05 -4.80
C GLY A 137 -11.18 -0.54 -4.78
N THR A 138 -11.99 -0.02 -3.87
CA THR A 138 -12.32 1.41 -3.79
C THR A 138 -12.31 1.96 -2.36
N PHE A 139 -11.69 1.23 -1.45
CA PHE A 139 -11.50 1.63 -0.05
C PHE A 139 -10.08 2.19 0.17
N VAL A 140 -9.60 2.20 1.39
CA VAL A 140 -8.33 2.85 1.76
C VAL A 140 -7.10 2.27 1.05
N CYS A 141 -7.11 1.01 0.63
CA CYS A 141 -5.99 0.41 -0.10
C CYS A 141 -5.82 1.02 -1.49
N ASN A 142 -6.90 1.11 -2.25
CA ASN A 142 -6.87 1.81 -3.54
C ASN A 142 -6.57 3.31 -3.35
N HIS A 143 -7.15 3.93 -2.33
CA HIS A 143 -6.91 5.33 -2.00
C HIS A 143 -5.42 5.61 -1.80
N ILE A 144 -4.74 4.85 -0.94
CA ILE A 144 -3.33 5.10 -0.66
C ILE A 144 -2.44 4.82 -1.87
N MET A 145 -2.72 3.76 -2.64
CA MET A 145 -1.98 3.47 -3.86
C MET A 145 -2.15 4.61 -4.88
N TYR A 146 -3.38 5.06 -5.11
CA TYR A 146 -3.66 6.17 -6.01
C TYR A 146 -2.93 7.43 -5.58
N GLN A 147 -3.02 7.80 -4.30
CA GLN A 147 -2.39 9.01 -3.77
C GLN A 147 -0.86 8.97 -3.87
N ILE A 148 -0.23 7.82 -3.61
CA ILE A 148 1.23 7.66 -3.78
C ILE A 148 1.61 7.92 -5.24
N LEU A 149 0.91 7.31 -6.18
CA LEU A 149 1.22 7.45 -7.61
C LEU A 149 0.89 8.86 -8.12
N TYR A 150 -0.18 9.47 -7.64
CA TYR A 150 -0.52 10.87 -7.91
C TYR A 150 0.56 11.83 -7.40
N MET A 151 1.04 11.65 -6.18
CA MET A 151 2.12 12.47 -5.62
C MET A 151 3.43 12.31 -6.39
N ILE A 152 3.76 11.09 -6.84
CA ILE A 152 4.93 10.84 -7.68
C ILE A 152 4.79 11.61 -9.01
N ASP A 153 3.63 11.54 -9.64
CA ASP A 153 3.37 12.23 -10.90
C ASP A 153 3.47 13.75 -10.77
N LYS A 154 2.90 14.33 -9.71
CA LYS A 154 2.77 15.79 -9.54
C LYS A 154 3.93 16.44 -8.79
N ASP A 155 4.37 15.83 -7.68
CA ASP A 155 5.23 16.48 -6.70
C ASP A 155 6.63 15.85 -6.62
N PHE A 156 6.76 14.55 -6.91
CA PHE A 156 8.00 13.79 -6.67
C PHE A 156 8.45 12.97 -7.90
N PRO A 157 8.62 13.59 -9.08
CA PRO A 157 8.99 12.84 -10.28
C PRO A 157 10.32 12.09 -10.09
N GLY A 158 10.40 10.89 -10.66
CA GLY A 158 11.57 10.03 -10.56
C GLY A 158 11.52 8.99 -9.43
N LYS A 159 10.64 9.15 -8.46
CA LYS A 159 10.38 8.10 -7.47
C LYS A 159 9.51 7.01 -8.06
N ILE A 160 9.57 5.81 -7.47
CA ILE A 160 8.70 4.70 -7.85
C ILE A 160 7.85 4.26 -6.66
N GLY A 161 6.66 3.74 -6.94
CA GLY A 161 5.76 3.33 -5.88
C GLY A 161 4.65 2.40 -6.34
N GLY A 162 3.95 1.86 -5.37
CA GLY A 162 2.82 0.98 -5.56
C GLY A 162 2.33 0.36 -4.26
N PHE A 163 1.50 -0.67 -4.40
CA PHE A 163 0.81 -1.31 -3.30
C PHE A 163 0.85 -2.83 -3.42
N VAL A 164 1.07 -3.52 -2.31
CA VAL A 164 1.11 -4.98 -2.24
C VAL A 164 0.15 -5.47 -1.16
N PRO A 165 -0.99 -6.04 -1.53
CA PRO A 165 -1.84 -6.75 -0.59
C PRO A 165 -1.19 -8.06 -0.14
N VAL A 166 -1.29 -8.34 1.16
CA VAL A 166 -0.86 -9.59 1.76
C VAL A 166 -2.05 -10.32 2.38
N SER A 167 -2.08 -11.63 2.23
CA SER A 167 -3.14 -12.47 2.77
C SER A 167 -2.99 -12.68 4.27
N TYR A 168 -4.07 -12.55 5.02
CA TYR A 168 -4.11 -12.89 6.44
C TYR A 168 -3.69 -14.33 6.73
N THR A 169 -4.04 -15.26 5.86
CA THR A 169 -3.79 -16.70 6.04
C THR A 169 -2.29 -17.06 5.98
N HIS A 170 -1.50 -16.31 5.23
CA HIS A 170 -0.06 -16.56 5.08
C HIS A 170 0.77 -15.95 6.20
N LEU A 171 0.32 -14.86 6.80
CA LEU A 171 1.00 -14.24 7.94
C LEU A 171 0.90 -15.07 9.21
N ARG A 172 -0.19 -15.85 9.36
CA ARG A 172 -0.36 -16.80 10.49
C ARG A 172 0.40 -18.13 10.33
N ALA A 173 0.81 -18.49 9.13
CA ALA A 173 1.50 -19.76 8.89
C ALA A 173 2.97 -19.75 9.34
N HIS A 174 3.49 -18.59 9.78
CA HIS A 174 4.86 -18.41 10.28
C HIS A 174 4.93 -18.14 11.79
N GLU A 175 3.79 -18.20 12.53
CA GLU A 175 3.74 -18.26 14.00
C GLU A 175 3.67 -19.72 14.46
#